data_5296f7f58834a1dddcc5bce0a00f2989
#
_entry.id   5296f7f58834a1dddcc5bce0a00f2989
#
_cell.length_a   1.000
_cell.length_b   1.000
_cell.length_c   1.000
_cell.angle_alpha   90.00
_cell.angle_beta   90.00
_cell.angle_gamma   90.00
#
_symmetry.space_group_name_H-M   'P 1'
#
loop_
_entity.id
_entity.type
_entity.pdbx_description
1 polymer ?
#
loop_
_entity_poly.entity_id
_entity_poly.type
_entity_poly.pdbx_seq_one_letter_code
_entity_poly.pdbx_strand_id
1 'polypeptide(L)'
;AFFLEGEDGYKLVWDNSLIFPNLASTDKVRVSTTQANRGEILDRNGRVLAGKGTASSVGIVPGKLENREEAIAKIAELLETTPEVIEKKLSAQWVKDDSFVPIKTIPRVEEIELLKVEPDEDVLKEKERHESLLAIPGVMISDVEVREYPLGEAAAHLVGYVQSVTAEDLEEHAGEGYTANSVIGRSGMEGLFEKELKGQNGCRIYIVNSEGKEKEELACILVQHGQDIKLTIDASLQIALYEQFQEDKSCSVAMNPYTGEVLALVSTPSYDNNDFIMGLSSEQWTALNDDEDKPMYNR
;
A
#
# COMPACT_ATOMS: atom_id res chain seq x y z
N ALA A 1 40.82 13.67 19.06
CA ALA A 1 40.94 12.34 19.62
C ALA A 1 41.95 12.40 20.77
N PHE A 2 41.64 11.82 21.93
CA PHE A 2 42.54 11.68 23.05
C PHE A 2 43.07 10.23 23.14
N PHE A 3 44.35 10.07 23.37
CA PHE A 3 44.97 8.79 23.58
C PHE A 3 45.53 8.74 25.00
N LEU A 4 45.26 7.62 25.68
CA LEU A 4 45.90 7.32 26.99
C LEU A 4 47.02 6.32 26.75
N GLU A 5 48.18 6.59 27.36
CA GLU A 5 49.30 5.66 27.37
C GLU A 5 49.01 4.55 28.42
N GLY A 6 49.08 3.31 27.98
CA GLY A 6 48.90 2.11 28.80
C GLY A 6 50.12 1.20 28.68
N GLU A 7 50.15 0.11 29.46
CA GLU A 7 51.26 -0.86 29.44
C GLU A 7 51.53 -1.49 28.06
N ASP A 8 50.48 -1.57 27.20
CA ASP A 8 50.55 -2.16 25.84
C ASP A 8 50.56 -1.10 24.72
N GLY A 9 50.83 0.18 25.03
CA GLY A 9 50.84 1.28 24.09
C GLY A 9 49.68 2.27 24.27
N TYR A 10 49.46 3.12 23.25
CA TYR A 10 48.41 4.16 23.29
C TYR A 10 47.03 3.58 22.99
N LYS A 11 46.06 3.85 23.85
CA LYS A 11 44.67 3.49 23.68
C LYS A 11 43.86 4.74 23.41
N LEU A 12 43.00 4.68 22.36
CA LEU A 12 42.05 5.75 22.05
C LEU A 12 40.97 5.84 23.14
N VAL A 13 40.79 7.03 23.69
CA VAL A 13 39.65 7.33 24.57
C VAL A 13 38.44 7.52 23.69
N TRP A 14 37.53 6.55 23.73
CA TRP A 14 36.31 6.61 22.95
C TRP A 14 35.36 7.66 23.51
N ASP A 15 34.91 8.55 22.62
CA ASP A 15 33.83 9.52 22.87
C ASP A 15 32.98 9.68 21.60
N ASN A 16 31.69 9.92 21.76
CA ASN A 16 30.78 10.07 20.64
C ASN A 16 31.16 11.22 19.68
N SER A 17 31.82 12.26 20.23
CA SER A 17 32.32 13.39 19.45
C SER A 17 33.43 13.04 18.47
N LEU A 18 34.02 11.84 18.58
CA LEU A 18 34.99 11.35 17.58
C LEU A 18 34.33 11.05 16.23
N ILE A 19 33.06 10.70 16.21
CA ILE A 19 32.27 10.48 14.97
C ILE A 19 31.51 11.74 14.64
N PHE A 20 30.79 12.29 15.60
CA PHE A 20 29.96 13.49 15.42
C PHE A 20 30.41 14.56 16.45
N PRO A 21 31.21 15.56 16.04
CA PRO A 21 31.82 16.53 16.94
C PRO A 21 30.84 17.24 17.89
N ASN A 22 29.61 17.43 17.48
CA ASN A 22 28.56 18.12 18.23
C ASN A 22 27.61 17.19 18.99
N LEU A 23 27.88 15.86 19.02
CA LEU A 23 27.08 14.88 19.74
C LEU A 23 27.54 14.80 21.21
N ALA A 24 26.78 15.43 22.12
CA ALA A 24 27.02 15.31 23.56
C ALA A 24 26.56 13.93 24.07
N SER A 25 27.03 13.54 25.27
CA SER A 25 26.71 12.23 25.84
C SER A 25 25.22 11.97 26.08
N THR A 26 24.42 13.02 26.22
CA THR A 26 22.96 12.94 26.42
C THR A 26 22.14 13.06 25.12
N ASP A 27 22.81 13.42 24.03
CA ASP A 27 22.16 13.61 22.74
C ASP A 27 21.89 12.28 22.04
N LYS A 28 20.97 12.29 21.08
CA LYS A 28 20.61 11.12 20.28
C LYS A 28 20.63 11.47 18.79
N VAL A 29 21.11 10.53 17.99
CA VAL A 29 20.96 10.59 16.53
C VAL A 29 19.59 10.03 16.18
N ARG A 30 18.85 10.76 15.34
CA ARG A 30 17.54 10.38 14.82
C ARG A 30 17.59 10.27 13.31
N VAL A 31 16.79 9.36 12.80
CA VAL A 31 16.54 9.19 11.37
C VAL A 31 15.06 9.46 11.13
N SER A 32 14.78 10.31 10.16
CA SER A 32 13.40 10.56 9.66
C SER A 32 13.36 10.23 8.19
N THR A 33 12.41 9.42 7.78
CA THR A 33 12.17 9.07 6.39
C THR A 33 10.93 9.79 5.89
N THR A 34 11.02 10.44 4.75
CA THR A 34 9.88 11.02 4.02
C THR A 34 9.57 10.09 2.85
N GLN A 35 8.38 9.52 2.82
CA GLN A 35 7.99 8.62 1.75
C GLN A 35 7.75 9.38 0.45
N ALA A 36 8.21 8.79 -0.66
CA ALA A 36 7.89 9.27 -1.99
C ALA A 36 6.44 8.90 -2.33
N ASN A 37 5.76 9.81 -3.01
CA ASN A 37 4.48 9.49 -3.63
C ASN A 37 4.74 8.68 -4.89
N ARG A 38 3.99 7.60 -5.09
CA ARG A 38 3.99 6.84 -6.34
C ARG A 38 3.33 7.66 -7.45
N GLY A 39 3.94 7.68 -8.64
CA GLY A 39 3.39 8.35 -9.82
C GLY A 39 2.07 7.73 -10.27
N GLU A 40 1.27 8.49 -11.00
CA GLU A 40 -0.01 8.05 -11.54
C GLU A 40 0.18 7.42 -12.93
N ILE A 41 -0.74 6.51 -13.31
CA ILE A 41 -0.87 6.01 -14.67
C ILE A 41 -2.10 6.68 -15.28
N LEU A 42 -1.91 7.39 -16.38
CA LEU A 42 -2.92 8.21 -17.01
C LEU A 42 -3.24 7.71 -18.42
N ASP A 43 -4.48 7.88 -18.86
CA ASP A 43 -4.87 7.69 -20.24
C ASP A 43 -4.37 8.84 -21.13
N ARG A 44 -4.61 8.75 -22.44
CA ARG A 44 -4.22 9.78 -23.41
C ARG A 44 -4.84 11.16 -23.13
N ASN A 45 -5.95 11.22 -22.41
CA ASN A 45 -6.69 12.42 -22.08
C ASN A 45 -6.36 12.98 -20.69
N GLY A 46 -5.49 12.27 -19.93
CA GLY A 46 -5.10 12.63 -18.55
C GLY A 46 -6.09 12.10 -17.49
N ARG A 47 -6.94 11.12 -17.82
CA ARG A 47 -7.77 10.43 -16.83
C ARG A 47 -6.93 9.41 -16.08
N VAL A 48 -7.16 9.28 -14.79
CA VAL A 48 -6.43 8.33 -13.93
C VAL A 48 -6.88 6.90 -14.23
N LEU A 49 -5.91 6.04 -14.54
CA LEU A 49 -6.06 4.58 -14.66
C LEU A 49 -5.53 3.86 -13.41
N ALA A 50 -4.51 4.44 -12.77
CA ALA A 50 -4.05 4.06 -11.46
C ALA A 50 -3.55 5.30 -10.73
N GLY A 51 -4.03 5.55 -9.53
CA GLY A 51 -3.73 6.77 -8.79
C GLY A 51 -3.88 6.59 -7.29
N LYS A 52 -3.98 7.71 -6.59
CA LYS A 52 -4.25 7.75 -5.16
C LYS A 52 -5.74 7.66 -4.91
N GLY A 53 -6.11 6.74 -4.06
CA GLY A 53 -7.45 6.60 -3.53
C GLY A 53 -7.46 6.65 -2.01
N THR A 54 -8.64 6.52 -1.43
CA THR A 54 -8.83 6.45 0.02
C THR A 54 -9.65 5.22 0.37
N ALA A 55 -9.17 4.48 1.36
CA ALA A 55 -9.87 3.32 1.90
C ALA A 55 -9.99 3.46 3.42
N SER A 56 -10.72 2.55 4.04
CA SER A 56 -10.91 2.48 5.48
C SER A 56 -10.01 1.41 6.08
N SER A 57 -9.07 1.81 6.94
CA SER A 57 -8.25 0.89 7.72
C SER A 57 -8.97 0.56 9.02
N VAL A 58 -9.39 -0.68 9.16
CA VAL A 58 -9.98 -1.22 10.39
C VAL A 58 -8.86 -1.71 11.29
N GLY A 59 -8.80 -1.19 12.50
CA GLY A 59 -7.80 -1.59 13.48
C GLY A 59 -8.39 -1.77 14.87
N ILE A 60 -7.61 -2.37 15.74
CA ILE A 60 -7.95 -2.70 17.12
C ILE A 60 -7.03 -1.95 18.06
N VAL A 61 -7.60 -1.40 19.14
CA VAL A 61 -6.88 -0.89 20.31
C VAL A 61 -6.99 -1.93 21.41
N PRO A 62 -5.95 -2.73 21.69
CA PRO A 62 -6.05 -3.93 22.55
C PRO A 62 -6.61 -3.65 23.95
N GLY A 63 -6.20 -2.54 24.58
CA GLY A 63 -6.64 -2.18 25.92
C GLY A 63 -8.10 -1.73 26.03
N LYS A 64 -8.80 -1.56 24.90
CA LYS A 64 -10.22 -1.18 24.84
C LYS A 64 -11.13 -2.34 24.43
N LEU A 65 -10.56 -3.53 24.11
CA LEU A 65 -11.35 -4.72 23.79
C LEU A 65 -12.05 -5.25 25.05
N GLU A 66 -13.35 -5.38 24.98
CA GLU A 66 -14.15 -6.13 25.94
C GLU A 66 -14.40 -7.54 25.40
N ASN A 67 -14.41 -8.56 26.25
CA ASN A 67 -14.61 -9.97 25.85
C ASN A 67 -13.74 -10.38 24.64
N ARG A 68 -12.41 -10.27 24.82
CA ARG A 68 -11.41 -10.37 23.74
C ARG A 68 -11.67 -11.50 22.74
N GLU A 69 -11.95 -12.72 23.19
CA GLU A 69 -12.16 -13.88 22.31
C GLU A 69 -13.40 -13.70 21.42
N GLU A 70 -14.52 -13.26 22.02
CA GLU A 70 -15.77 -13.02 21.31
C GLU A 70 -15.65 -11.86 20.32
N ALA A 71 -14.99 -10.76 20.75
CA ALA A 71 -14.75 -9.60 19.90
C ALA A 71 -13.87 -9.97 18.68
N ILE A 72 -12.78 -10.70 18.91
CA ILE A 72 -11.89 -11.15 17.82
C ILE A 72 -12.62 -12.08 16.85
N ALA A 73 -13.43 -13.02 17.32
CA ALA A 73 -14.22 -13.90 16.48
C ALA A 73 -15.18 -13.11 15.59
N LYS A 74 -15.89 -12.12 16.16
CA LYS A 74 -16.83 -11.26 15.42
C LYS A 74 -16.10 -10.35 14.41
N ILE A 75 -14.95 -9.78 14.78
CA ILE A 75 -14.14 -8.97 13.87
C ILE A 75 -13.62 -9.84 12.72
N ALA A 76 -13.18 -11.07 13.00
CA ALA A 76 -12.71 -12.01 12.00
C ALA A 76 -13.80 -12.35 10.98
N GLU A 77 -15.03 -12.59 11.43
CA GLU A 77 -16.19 -12.82 10.57
C GLU A 77 -16.49 -11.60 9.69
N LEU A 78 -16.61 -10.41 10.28
CA LEU A 78 -16.92 -9.18 9.55
C LEU A 78 -15.83 -8.77 8.54
N LEU A 79 -14.56 -9.10 8.83
CA LEU A 79 -13.42 -8.78 7.96
C LEU A 79 -13.02 -9.93 7.03
N GLU A 80 -13.77 -11.05 7.03
CA GLU A 80 -13.45 -12.23 6.21
C GLU A 80 -11.98 -12.66 6.39
N THR A 81 -11.59 -12.81 7.66
CA THR A 81 -10.23 -13.22 8.07
C THR A 81 -10.33 -14.25 9.20
N THR A 82 -9.20 -14.74 9.70
CA THR A 82 -9.22 -15.71 10.80
C THR A 82 -8.79 -15.10 12.12
N PRO A 83 -9.32 -15.58 13.27
CA PRO A 83 -8.90 -15.12 14.58
C PRO A 83 -7.39 -15.21 14.81
N GLU A 84 -6.73 -16.24 14.26
CA GLU A 84 -5.29 -16.48 14.40
C GLU A 84 -4.47 -15.35 13.74
N VAL A 85 -4.93 -14.82 12.59
CA VAL A 85 -4.29 -13.70 11.90
C VAL A 85 -4.38 -12.45 12.75
N ILE A 86 -5.55 -12.19 13.37
CA ILE A 86 -5.75 -11.06 14.27
C ILE A 86 -4.86 -11.19 15.50
N GLU A 87 -4.88 -12.35 16.17
CA GLU A 87 -4.06 -12.61 17.36
C GLU A 87 -2.56 -12.47 17.07
N LYS A 88 -2.09 -12.96 15.92
CA LYS A 88 -0.70 -12.80 15.48
C LYS A 88 -0.31 -11.32 15.36
N LYS A 89 -1.20 -10.48 14.80
CA LYS A 89 -0.96 -9.02 14.70
C LYS A 89 -0.96 -8.35 16.08
N LEU A 90 -1.88 -8.74 16.96
CA LEU A 90 -1.98 -8.20 18.32
C LEU A 90 -0.82 -8.63 19.22
N SER A 91 -0.13 -9.75 18.93
CA SER A 91 1.01 -10.26 19.70
C SER A 91 2.37 -9.69 19.26
N ALA A 92 2.41 -8.78 18.30
CA ALA A 92 3.66 -8.17 17.82
C ALA A 92 4.34 -7.34 18.94
N GLN A 93 5.69 -7.37 19.00
CA GLN A 93 6.47 -6.74 20.07
C GLN A 93 6.26 -5.23 20.26
N TRP A 94 5.83 -4.52 19.21
CA TRP A 94 5.57 -3.08 19.26
C TRP A 94 4.17 -2.72 19.80
N VAL A 95 3.27 -3.71 19.91
CA VAL A 95 1.87 -3.50 20.32
C VAL A 95 1.81 -3.24 21.82
N LYS A 96 1.12 -2.18 22.19
CA LYS A 96 0.77 -1.80 23.56
C LYS A 96 -0.74 -1.67 23.67
N ASP A 97 -1.23 -1.56 24.89
CA ASP A 97 -2.68 -1.46 25.16
C ASP A 97 -3.36 -0.27 24.45
N ASP A 98 -2.63 0.82 24.23
CA ASP A 98 -3.11 2.04 23.57
C ASP A 98 -2.75 2.12 22.08
N SER A 99 -2.07 1.10 21.53
CA SER A 99 -1.65 1.09 20.14
C SER A 99 -2.84 0.82 19.22
N PHE A 100 -2.94 1.57 18.12
CA PHE A 100 -3.80 1.19 16.99
C PHE A 100 -3.11 0.10 16.16
N VAL A 101 -3.69 -1.09 16.14
CA VAL A 101 -3.17 -2.23 15.38
C VAL A 101 -4.03 -2.44 14.14
N PRO A 102 -3.55 -2.10 12.93
CA PRO A 102 -4.31 -2.27 11.69
C PRO A 102 -4.51 -3.76 11.37
N ILE A 103 -5.75 -4.16 11.16
CA ILE A 103 -6.13 -5.55 10.87
C ILE A 103 -6.34 -5.76 9.37
N LYS A 104 -7.27 -5.02 8.77
CA LYS A 104 -7.59 -5.11 7.34
C LYS A 104 -8.02 -3.75 6.80
N THR A 105 -7.73 -3.52 5.53
CA THR A 105 -8.27 -2.39 4.78
C THR A 105 -9.55 -2.85 4.09
N ILE A 106 -10.58 -2.01 4.11
CA ILE A 106 -11.88 -2.25 3.47
C ILE A 106 -12.27 -1.04 2.63
N PRO A 107 -13.19 -1.16 1.68
CA PRO A 107 -13.69 -0.04 0.90
C PRO A 107 -14.21 1.08 1.81
N ARG A 108 -13.98 2.32 1.39
CA ARG A 108 -14.56 3.47 2.07
C ARG A 108 -16.02 3.61 1.69
N VAL A 109 -16.86 3.89 2.68
CA VAL A 109 -18.26 4.24 2.43
C VAL A 109 -18.36 5.72 2.10
N GLU A 110 -18.69 6.04 0.87
CA GLU A 110 -18.90 7.41 0.41
C GLU A 110 -20.30 7.88 0.80
N GLU A 111 -20.38 8.89 1.68
CA GLU A 111 -21.68 9.43 2.14
C GLU A 111 -22.57 9.90 0.97
N ILE A 112 -21.96 10.41 -0.11
CA ILE A 112 -22.69 10.88 -1.29
C ILE A 112 -23.39 9.74 -2.03
N GLU A 113 -22.82 8.54 -2.02
CA GLU A 113 -23.42 7.36 -2.63
C GLU A 113 -24.69 6.93 -1.89
N LEU A 114 -24.69 7.12 -0.55
CA LEU A 114 -25.87 6.84 0.30
C LEU A 114 -27.02 7.83 0.11
N LEU A 115 -26.77 8.99 -0.52
CA LEU A 115 -27.77 10.01 -0.80
C LEU A 115 -28.50 9.77 -2.14
N LYS A 116 -28.08 8.79 -2.94
CA LYS A 116 -28.78 8.39 -4.15
C LYS A 116 -30.17 7.87 -3.83
N VAL A 117 -31.12 8.05 -4.76
CA VAL A 117 -32.51 7.59 -4.60
C VAL A 117 -32.57 6.06 -4.43
N GLU A 118 -31.68 5.35 -5.12
CA GLU A 118 -31.44 3.90 -4.99
C GLU A 118 -29.94 3.70 -4.82
N PRO A 119 -29.43 3.64 -3.56
CA PRO A 119 -28.04 3.31 -3.29
C PRO A 119 -27.73 1.89 -3.76
N ASP A 120 -26.49 1.68 -4.21
CA ASP A 120 -26.01 0.37 -4.59
C ASP A 120 -26.05 -0.60 -3.39
N GLU A 121 -26.45 -1.85 -3.63
CA GLU A 121 -26.52 -2.87 -2.57
C GLU A 121 -25.18 -3.11 -1.90
N ASP A 122 -24.07 -3.01 -2.64
CA ASP A 122 -22.74 -3.23 -2.10
C ASP A 122 -22.31 -2.07 -1.20
N VAL A 123 -22.67 -0.84 -1.53
CA VAL A 123 -22.46 0.33 -0.65
C VAL A 123 -23.27 0.19 0.64
N LEU A 124 -24.49 -0.33 0.56
CA LEU A 124 -25.32 -0.57 1.76
C LEU A 124 -24.72 -1.68 2.65
N LYS A 125 -24.22 -2.77 2.06
CA LYS A 125 -23.53 -3.84 2.79
C LYS A 125 -22.27 -3.33 3.47
N GLU A 126 -21.45 -2.54 2.79
CA GLU A 126 -20.26 -1.94 3.37
C GLU A 126 -20.60 -0.99 4.52
N LYS A 127 -21.65 -0.20 4.40
CA LYS A 127 -22.15 0.65 5.49
C LYS A 127 -22.53 -0.18 6.72
N GLU A 128 -23.31 -1.24 6.53
CA GLU A 128 -23.71 -2.14 7.61
C GLU A 128 -22.50 -2.82 8.27
N ARG A 129 -21.52 -3.22 7.46
CA ARG A 129 -20.23 -3.75 7.94
C ARG A 129 -19.48 -2.72 8.80
N HIS A 130 -19.35 -1.47 8.35
CA HIS A 130 -18.73 -0.39 9.11
C HIS A 130 -19.43 -0.13 10.44
N GLU A 131 -20.76 -0.02 10.43
CA GLU A 131 -21.56 0.19 11.64
C GLU A 131 -21.39 -0.98 12.63
N SER A 132 -21.39 -2.22 12.13
CA SER A 132 -21.21 -3.42 12.94
C SER A 132 -19.82 -3.49 13.57
N LEU A 133 -18.77 -3.08 12.84
CA LEU A 133 -17.40 -3.01 13.32
C LEU A 133 -17.23 -1.94 14.40
N LEU A 134 -17.78 -0.74 14.18
CA LEU A 134 -17.71 0.37 15.14
C LEU A 134 -18.52 0.11 16.42
N ALA A 135 -19.51 -0.79 16.37
CA ALA A 135 -20.24 -1.22 17.56
C ALA A 135 -19.42 -2.11 18.51
N ILE A 136 -18.26 -2.63 18.07
CA ILE A 136 -17.38 -3.46 18.90
C ILE A 136 -16.42 -2.55 19.67
N PRO A 137 -16.42 -2.54 21.03
CA PRO A 137 -15.50 -1.75 21.81
C PRO A 137 -14.06 -2.07 21.48
N GLY A 138 -13.24 -1.03 21.25
CA GLY A 138 -11.84 -1.17 20.88
C GLY A 138 -11.56 -1.26 19.38
N VAL A 139 -12.58 -1.38 18.53
CA VAL A 139 -12.41 -1.23 17.08
C VAL A 139 -12.40 0.25 16.73
N MET A 140 -11.50 0.62 15.83
CA MET A 140 -11.41 1.95 15.23
C MET A 140 -11.25 1.84 13.73
N ILE A 141 -11.88 2.74 13.00
CA ILE A 141 -11.74 2.88 11.56
C ILE A 141 -11.10 4.24 11.28
N SER A 142 -10.07 4.25 10.44
CA SER A 142 -9.39 5.48 10.01
C SER A 142 -9.17 5.46 8.51
N ASP A 143 -9.24 6.63 7.89
CA ASP A 143 -8.91 6.76 6.47
C ASP A 143 -7.43 6.46 6.24
N VAL A 144 -7.13 5.73 5.18
CA VAL A 144 -5.78 5.42 4.72
C VAL A 144 -5.68 5.66 3.22
N GLU A 145 -4.57 6.27 2.80
CA GLU A 145 -4.26 6.42 1.39
C GLU A 145 -3.86 5.05 0.82
N VAL A 146 -4.49 4.69 -0.29
CA VAL A 146 -4.23 3.43 -1.00
C VAL A 146 -4.00 3.70 -2.49
N ARG A 147 -3.51 2.69 -3.22
CA ARG A 147 -3.56 2.69 -4.69
C ARG A 147 -4.97 2.36 -5.12
N GLU A 148 -5.49 3.09 -6.09
CA GLU A 148 -6.83 2.90 -6.64
C GLU A 148 -6.77 2.73 -8.15
N TYR A 149 -7.61 1.85 -8.67
CA TYR A 149 -7.74 1.52 -10.08
C TYR A 149 -9.19 1.79 -10.54
N PRO A 150 -9.49 3.02 -11.01
CA PRO A 150 -10.88 3.44 -11.28
C PRO A 150 -11.60 2.63 -12.35
N LEU A 151 -10.86 1.92 -13.21
CA LEU A 151 -11.45 1.09 -14.28
C LEU A 151 -11.60 -0.38 -13.86
N GLY A 152 -11.08 -0.78 -12.70
CA GLY A 152 -11.20 -2.15 -12.19
C GLY A 152 -10.90 -3.20 -13.24
N GLU A 153 -11.80 -4.16 -13.39
CA GLU A 153 -11.70 -5.28 -14.33
C GLU A 153 -11.45 -4.86 -15.79
N ALA A 154 -12.00 -3.71 -16.22
CA ALA A 154 -11.86 -3.26 -17.61
C ALA A 154 -10.41 -2.95 -18.01
N ALA A 155 -9.52 -2.69 -17.05
CA ALA A 155 -8.14 -2.35 -17.32
C ALA A 155 -7.12 -3.17 -16.48
N ALA A 156 -7.56 -4.17 -15.71
CA ALA A 156 -6.71 -4.89 -14.77
C ALA A 156 -5.47 -5.51 -15.43
N HIS A 157 -5.62 -6.20 -16.56
CA HIS A 157 -4.51 -6.81 -17.28
C HIS A 157 -3.53 -5.78 -17.87
N LEU A 158 -4.05 -4.64 -18.29
CA LEU A 158 -3.25 -3.54 -18.84
C LEU A 158 -2.46 -2.84 -17.73
N VAL A 159 -3.17 -2.40 -16.70
CA VAL A 159 -2.60 -1.57 -15.62
C VAL A 159 -1.82 -2.44 -14.63
N GLY A 160 -2.32 -3.62 -14.33
CA GLY A 160 -1.77 -4.48 -13.29
C GLY A 160 -2.14 -4.01 -11.90
N TYR A 161 -1.37 -4.40 -10.91
CA TYR A 161 -1.60 -4.04 -9.49
C TYR A 161 -0.28 -3.93 -8.72
N VAL A 162 -0.33 -3.24 -7.60
CA VAL A 162 0.73 -3.22 -6.61
C VAL A 162 0.40 -4.13 -5.44
N GLN A 163 1.42 -4.62 -4.77
CA GLN A 163 1.29 -5.45 -3.57
C GLN A 163 2.38 -5.10 -2.56
N SER A 164 2.13 -5.38 -1.28
CA SER A 164 3.15 -5.22 -0.24
C SER A 164 4.39 -6.04 -0.56
N VAL A 165 5.55 -5.47 -0.28
CA VAL A 165 6.86 -6.10 -0.47
C VAL A 165 7.00 -7.30 0.45
N THR A 166 7.44 -8.44 -0.08
CA THR A 166 7.75 -9.67 0.68
C THR A 166 9.21 -9.65 1.17
N ALA A 167 9.57 -10.62 2.01
CA ALA A 167 10.96 -10.79 2.42
C ALA A 167 11.88 -11.13 1.22
N GLU A 168 11.38 -11.90 0.26
CA GLU A 168 12.09 -12.25 -0.97
C GLU A 168 12.34 -11.02 -1.84
N ASP A 169 11.33 -10.16 -1.99
CA ASP A 169 11.48 -8.88 -2.72
C ASP A 169 12.56 -7.99 -2.10
N LEU A 170 12.64 -7.95 -0.75
CA LEU A 170 13.65 -7.15 -0.06
C LEU A 170 15.07 -7.69 -0.29
N GLU A 171 15.23 -8.99 -0.47
CA GLU A 171 16.51 -9.62 -0.81
C GLU A 171 16.87 -9.38 -2.28
N GLU A 172 15.92 -9.58 -3.19
CA GLU A 172 16.11 -9.42 -4.63
C GLU A 172 16.41 -7.97 -5.01
N HIS A 173 15.72 -7.01 -4.40
CA HIS A 173 15.85 -5.58 -4.64
C HIS A 173 16.68 -4.86 -3.55
N ALA A 174 17.66 -5.57 -2.95
CA ALA A 174 18.50 -5.01 -1.90
C ALA A 174 19.25 -3.76 -2.39
N GLY A 175 19.11 -2.66 -1.65
CA GLY A 175 19.74 -1.37 -1.99
C GLY A 175 18.91 -0.47 -2.92
N GLU A 176 17.75 -0.92 -3.40
CA GLU A 176 16.85 -0.12 -4.23
C GLU A 176 15.87 0.76 -3.42
N GLY A 177 16.01 0.80 -2.09
CA GLY A 177 15.24 1.68 -1.21
C GLY A 177 13.87 1.15 -0.79
N TYR A 178 13.59 -0.14 -1.00
CA TYR A 178 12.41 -0.80 -0.44
C TYR A 178 12.54 -1.04 1.05
N THR A 179 11.42 -1.00 1.73
CA THR A 179 11.26 -1.30 3.15
C THR A 179 10.09 -2.27 3.32
N ALA A 180 9.94 -2.86 4.50
CA ALA A 180 8.82 -3.76 4.80
C ALA A 180 7.42 -3.11 4.63
N ASN A 181 7.36 -1.78 4.60
CA ASN A 181 6.10 -1.03 4.40
C ASN A 181 5.95 -0.50 2.97
N SER A 182 6.85 -0.87 2.06
CA SER A 182 6.78 -0.48 0.65
C SER A 182 5.79 -1.36 -0.11
N VAL A 183 5.34 -0.86 -1.26
CA VAL A 183 4.61 -1.63 -2.27
C VAL A 183 5.45 -1.75 -3.53
N ILE A 184 5.22 -2.81 -4.31
CA ILE A 184 5.89 -3.08 -5.57
C ILE A 184 4.86 -3.45 -6.64
N GLY A 185 5.04 -2.97 -7.88
CA GLY A 185 4.21 -3.35 -9.02
C GLY A 185 4.46 -4.81 -9.42
N ARG A 186 3.39 -5.61 -9.52
CA ARG A 186 3.49 -7.06 -9.81
C ARG A 186 3.27 -7.39 -11.27
N SER A 187 2.45 -6.63 -11.96
CA SER A 187 2.08 -6.92 -13.35
C SER A 187 1.72 -5.64 -14.11
N GLY A 188 1.42 -5.78 -15.41
CA GLY A 188 0.96 -4.69 -16.26
C GLY A 188 1.91 -3.48 -16.27
N MET A 189 1.33 -2.30 -16.39
CA MET A 189 2.10 -1.04 -16.40
C MET A 189 2.69 -0.73 -15.01
N GLU A 190 2.04 -1.16 -13.92
CA GLU A 190 2.59 -1.01 -12.57
C GLU A 190 3.94 -1.71 -12.41
N GLY A 191 4.08 -2.94 -12.94
CA GLY A 191 5.34 -3.68 -12.89
C GLY A 191 6.34 -3.18 -13.93
N LEU A 192 5.88 -2.89 -15.15
CA LEU A 192 6.76 -2.47 -16.25
C LEU A 192 7.46 -1.12 -15.97
N PHE A 193 6.73 -0.19 -15.34
CA PHE A 193 7.22 1.15 -15.01
C PHE A 193 7.47 1.35 -13.51
N GLU A 194 7.73 0.24 -12.78
CA GLU A 194 7.96 0.29 -11.34
C GLU A 194 9.04 1.31 -10.96
N LYS A 195 10.13 1.35 -11.70
CA LYS A 195 11.27 2.22 -11.44
C LYS A 195 10.92 3.72 -11.54
N GLU A 196 10.11 4.07 -12.53
CA GLU A 196 9.64 5.44 -12.75
C GLU A 196 8.55 5.82 -11.75
N LEU A 197 7.61 4.89 -11.52
CA LEU A 197 6.44 5.13 -10.66
C LEU A 197 6.79 5.20 -9.18
N LYS A 198 7.72 4.37 -8.69
CA LYS A 198 8.04 4.26 -7.26
C LYS A 198 8.58 5.54 -6.63
N GLY A 199 9.41 6.27 -7.36
CA GLY A 199 10.18 7.40 -6.82
C GLY A 199 11.29 6.97 -5.85
N GLN A 200 11.80 7.91 -5.07
CA GLN A 200 12.85 7.67 -4.08
C GLN A 200 12.53 8.36 -2.77
N ASN A 201 12.51 7.60 -1.69
CA ASN A 201 12.27 8.13 -0.35
C ASN A 201 13.38 9.12 0.06
N GLY A 202 12.98 10.20 0.71
CA GLY A 202 13.90 11.09 1.40
C GLY A 202 14.32 10.52 2.75
N CYS A 203 15.54 10.84 3.15
CA CYS A 203 16.08 10.44 4.44
C CYS A 203 16.82 11.62 5.07
N ARG A 204 16.55 11.86 6.34
CA ARG A 204 17.20 12.92 7.11
C ARG A 204 17.75 12.35 8.40
N ILE A 205 19.03 12.59 8.64
CA ILE A 205 19.75 12.16 9.87
C ILE A 205 20.13 13.42 10.64
N TYR A 206 19.73 13.50 11.89
CA TYR A 206 19.93 14.69 12.70
C TYR A 206 20.16 14.36 14.19
N ILE A 207 20.81 15.28 14.91
CA ILE A 207 21.05 15.19 16.35
C ILE A 207 19.92 15.90 17.08
N VAL A 208 19.38 15.24 18.12
CA VAL A 208 18.47 15.86 19.09
C VAL A 208 19.07 15.86 20.48
N ASN A 209 18.80 16.91 21.26
CA ASN A 209 19.21 16.98 22.65
C ASN A 209 18.32 16.10 23.55
N SER A 210 18.61 16.10 24.86
CA SER A 210 17.84 15.34 25.86
C SER A 210 16.36 15.73 25.96
N GLU A 211 16.00 16.93 25.51
CA GLU A 211 14.61 17.44 25.46
C GLU A 211 13.91 17.12 24.15
N GLY A 212 14.60 16.45 23.20
CA GLY A 212 14.06 16.13 21.88
C GLY A 212 14.14 17.27 20.85
N LYS A 213 14.79 18.40 21.20
CA LYS A 213 14.99 19.51 20.28
C LYS A 213 16.15 19.22 19.34
N GLU A 214 15.94 19.50 18.06
CA GLU A 214 16.95 19.38 17.01
C GLU A 214 18.10 20.35 17.23
N LYS A 215 19.32 19.84 17.09
CA LYS A 215 20.59 20.60 17.22
C LYS A 215 21.26 20.79 15.87
N GLU A 216 21.39 19.72 15.10
CA GLU A 216 22.19 19.71 13.88
C GLU A 216 21.67 18.65 12.92
N GLU A 217 21.61 18.97 11.64
CA GLU A 217 21.42 18.00 10.56
C GLU A 217 22.76 17.45 10.12
N LEU A 218 22.88 16.12 10.12
CA LEU A 218 24.11 15.44 9.73
C LEU A 218 24.13 15.07 8.25
N ALA A 219 22.98 14.65 7.72
CA ALA A 219 22.82 14.28 6.32
C ALA A 219 21.34 14.39 5.91
N CYS A 220 21.12 14.76 4.68
CA CYS A 220 19.78 14.81 4.08
C CYS A 220 19.82 14.33 2.64
N ILE A 221 18.91 13.43 2.31
CA ILE A 221 18.56 13.05 0.95
C ILE A 221 17.13 13.53 0.73
N LEU A 222 16.93 14.39 -0.26
CA LEU A 222 15.60 14.92 -0.58
C LEU A 222 14.74 13.83 -1.21
N VAL A 223 13.45 13.82 -0.84
CA VAL A 223 12.48 12.94 -1.48
C VAL A 223 12.35 13.27 -2.97
N GLN A 224 12.27 12.23 -3.79
CA GLN A 224 11.94 12.34 -5.21
C GLN A 224 10.67 11.53 -5.45
N HIS A 225 9.58 12.22 -5.76
CA HIS A 225 8.32 11.55 -6.08
C HIS A 225 8.41 10.79 -7.41
N GLY A 226 7.62 9.75 -7.56
CA GLY A 226 7.50 9.00 -8.80
C GLY A 226 7.00 9.88 -9.95
N GLN A 227 7.29 9.45 -11.15
CA GLN A 227 6.85 10.12 -12.37
C GLN A 227 5.52 9.56 -12.83
N ASP A 228 4.64 10.43 -13.30
CA ASP A 228 3.39 10.00 -13.92
C ASP A 228 3.67 9.41 -15.30
N ILE A 229 3.00 8.31 -15.61
CA ILE A 229 3.10 7.62 -16.89
C ILE A 229 1.83 7.87 -17.70
N LYS A 230 1.97 8.51 -18.84
CA LYS A 230 0.85 8.76 -19.76
C LYS A 230 0.86 7.73 -20.89
N LEU A 231 -0.22 6.95 -20.96
CA LEU A 231 -0.43 5.94 -21.99
C LEU A 231 -1.14 6.53 -23.21
N THR A 232 -1.08 5.80 -24.32
CA THR A 232 -1.86 6.10 -25.55
C THR A 232 -3.30 5.60 -25.48
N ILE A 233 -3.66 4.88 -24.43
CA ILE A 233 -4.97 4.28 -24.17
C ILE A 233 -6.04 5.36 -24.05
N ASP A 234 -7.21 5.09 -24.64
CA ASP A 234 -8.43 5.84 -24.41
C ASP A 234 -9.34 5.07 -23.45
N ALA A 235 -9.52 5.60 -22.24
CA ALA A 235 -10.27 4.95 -21.18
C ALA A 235 -11.71 4.65 -21.57
N SER A 236 -12.35 5.53 -22.36
CA SER A 236 -13.74 5.30 -22.82
C SER A 236 -13.82 4.14 -23.80
N LEU A 237 -12.86 4.03 -24.72
CA LEU A 237 -12.78 2.91 -25.65
C LEU A 237 -12.43 1.60 -24.94
N GLN A 238 -11.55 1.65 -23.94
CA GLN A 238 -11.18 0.50 -23.10
C GLN A 238 -12.42 -0.09 -22.40
N ILE A 239 -13.22 0.77 -21.74
CA ILE A 239 -14.46 0.38 -21.07
C ILE A 239 -15.45 -0.21 -22.08
N ALA A 240 -15.72 0.48 -23.19
CA ALA A 240 -16.69 0.03 -24.20
C ALA A 240 -16.32 -1.34 -24.78
N LEU A 241 -15.03 -1.61 -25.02
CA LEU A 241 -14.59 -2.92 -25.49
C LEU A 241 -14.70 -3.98 -24.39
N TYR A 242 -14.40 -3.64 -23.14
CA TYR A 242 -14.58 -4.56 -22.02
C TYR A 242 -16.06 -4.96 -21.87
N GLU A 243 -16.97 -4.00 -21.78
CA GLU A 243 -18.41 -4.23 -21.68
C GLU A 243 -18.97 -5.10 -22.83
N GLN A 244 -18.39 -4.95 -24.02
CA GLN A 244 -18.82 -5.74 -25.18
C GLN A 244 -18.37 -7.20 -25.10
N PHE A 245 -17.22 -7.49 -24.49
CA PHE A 245 -16.59 -8.82 -24.51
C PHE A 245 -16.47 -9.48 -23.13
N GLN A 246 -17.00 -8.86 -22.07
CA GLN A 246 -16.83 -9.36 -20.68
C GLN A 246 -17.35 -10.79 -20.48
N GLU A 247 -18.36 -11.21 -21.24
CA GLU A 247 -18.94 -12.56 -21.18
C GLU A 247 -18.13 -13.59 -22.01
N ASP A 248 -17.17 -13.15 -22.80
CA ASP A 248 -16.41 -14.00 -23.71
C ASP A 248 -14.99 -14.26 -23.19
N LYS A 249 -14.42 -15.42 -23.52
CA LYS A 249 -12.98 -15.67 -23.39
C LYS A 249 -12.23 -15.09 -24.59
N SER A 250 -11.83 -13.84 -24.51
CA SER A 250 -11.29 -13.13 -25.66
C SER A 250 -10.19 -12.13 -25.32
N CYS A 251 -9.58 -11.58 -26.37
CA CYS A 251 -8.76 -10.37 -26.25
C CYS A 251 -9.13 -9.41 -27.40
N SER A 252 -9.08 -8.12 -27.11
CA SER A 252 -9.33 -7.07 -28.09
C SER A 252 -8.23 -6.02 -28.02
N VAL A 253 -7.70 -5.67 -29.20
CA VAL A 253 -6.69 -4.63 -29.34
C VAL A 253 -7.17 -3.63 -30.39
N ALA A 254 -7.32 -2.36 -29.96
CA ALA A 254 -7.56 -1.26 -30.88
C ALA A 254 -6.29 -0.46 -31.09
N MET A 255 -5.92 -0.24 -32.35
CA MET A 255 -4.69 0.46 -32.72
C MET A 255 -4.97 1.50 -33.78
N ASN A 256 -4.31 2.65 -33.68
CA ASN A 256 -4.29 3.64 -34.76
C ASN A 256 -3.33 3.16 -35.88
N PRO A 257 -3.82 2.86 -37.07
CA PRO A 257 -3.00 2.29 -38.14
C PRO A 257 -1.96 3.27 -38.72
N TYR A 258 -2.14 4.56 -38.48
CA TYR A 258 -1.22 5.60 -38.97
C TYR A 258 -0.08 5.93 -38.01
N THR A 259 -0.37 5.87 -36.71
CA THR A 259 0.61 6.24 -35.66
C THR A 259 1.21 5.02 -34.96
N GLY A 260 0.53 3.87 -35.01
CA GLY A 260 0.89 2.67 -34.25
C GLY A 260 0.51 2.74 -32.76
N GLU A 261 -0.16 3.82 -32.32
CA GLU A 261 -0.63 3.95 -30.94
C GLU A 261 -1.66 2.88 -30.61
N VAL A 262 -1.47 2.19 -29.48
CA VAL A 262 -2.49 1.29 -28.90
C VAL A 262 -3.49 2.14 -28.15
N LEU A 263 -4.76 2.08 -28.55
CA LEU A 263 -5.86 2.87 -28.01
C LEU A 263 -6.68 2.12 -26.96
N ALA A 264 -6.72 0.80 -27.06
CA ALA A 264 -7.32 -0.08 -26.06
C ALA A 264 -6.68 -1.46 -26.12
N LEU A 265 -6.62 -2.13 -24.98
CA LEU A 265 -6.08 -3.48 -24.83
C LEU A 265 -6.89 -4.19 -23.74
N VAL A 266 -7.80 -5.07 -24.14
CA VAL A 266 -8.74 -5.78 -23.26
C VAL A 266 -8.43 -7.26 -23.30
N SER A 267 -8.45 -7.91 -22.15
CA SER A 267 -8.41 -9.36 -21.99
C SER A 267 -9.54 -9.79 -21.08
N THR A 268 -10.33 -10.79 -21.49
CA THR A 268 -11.51 -11.31 -20.77
C THR A 268 -11.49 -12.84 -20.69
N PRO A 269 -12.01 -13.44 -19.60
CA PRO A 269 -12.46 -12.75 -18.39
C PRO A 269 -11.33 -12.02 -17.68
N SER A 270 -11.69 -11.13 -16.76
CA SER A 270 -10.75 -10.29 -16.00
C SER A 270 -10.98 -10.42 -14.49
N TYR A 271 -10.27 -9.65 -13.72
CA TYR A 271 -10.35 -9.59 -12.26
C TYR A 271 -10.31 -8.12 -11.82
N ASP A 272 -10.84 -7.80 -10.63
CA ASP A 272 -10.66 -6.45 -10.08
C ASP A 272 -9.31 -6.34 -9.39
N ASN A 273 -8.45 -5.47 -9.90
CA ASN A 273 -7.13 -5.23 -9.31
C ASN A 273 -7.19 -4.45 -7.97
N ASN A 274 -8.31 -3.80 -7.65
CA ASN A 274 -8.54 -3.19 -6.33
C ASN A 274 -8.63 -4.25 -5.22
N ASP A 275 -9.07 -5.48 -5.52
CA ASP A 275 -9.12 -6.57 -4.54
C ASP A 275 -7.75 -6.90 -3.95
N PHE A 276 -6.68 -6.77 -4.75
CA PHE A 276 -5.30 -6.97 -4.28
C PHE A 276 -4.86 -5.88 -3.30
N ILE A 277 -5.41 -4.67 -3.43
CA ILE A 277 -5.15 -3.55 -2.52
C ILE A 277 -5.87 -3.74 -1.18
N MET A 278 -7.11 -4.19 -1.23
CA MET A 278 -7.93 -4.46 -0.03
C MET A 278 -7.49 -5.73 0.70
N GLY A 279 -6.75 -6.60 0.02
CA GLY A 279 -6.29 -7.89 0.53
C GLY A 279 -7.32 -9.00 0.35
N LEU A 280 -7.06 -9.88 -0.60
CA LEU A 280 -7.87 -11.07 -0.88
C LEU A 280 -7.90 -12.01 0.33
N SER A 281 -9.07 -12.55 0.66
CA SER A 281 -9.18 -13.69 1.57
C SER A 281 -8.62 -14.96 0.90
N SER A 282 -8.31 -15.99 1.69
CA SER A 282 -7.86 -17.26 1.15
C SER A 282 -8.91 -17.90 0.22
N GLU A 283 -10.19 -17.68 0.50
CA GLU A 283 -11.29 -18.20 -0.31
C GLU A 283 -11.38 -17.44 -1.64
N GLN A 284 -11.32 -16.10 -1.63
CA GLN A 284 -11.29 -15.27 -2.82
C GLN A 284 -10.08 -15.59 -3.71
N TRP A 285 -8.89 -15.72 -3.09
CA TRP A 285 -7.68 -16.12 -3.82
C TRP A 285 -7.83 -17.49 -4.47
N THR A 286 -8.36 -18.49 -3.73
CA THR A 286 -8.57 -19.84 -4.26
C THR A 286 -9.58 -19.82 -5.40
N ALA A 287 -10.71 -19.11 -5.24
CA ALA A 287 -11.71 -18.96 -6.28
C ALA A 287 -11.12 -18.35 -7.57
N LEU A 288 -10.33 -17.28 -7.43
CA LEU A 288 -9.69 -16.60 -8.56
C LEU A 288 -8.61 -17.47 -9.26
N ASN A 289 -7.84 -18.24 -8.47
CA ASN A 289 -6.73 -19.05 -8.98
C ASN A 289 -7.21 -20.37 -9.61
N ASP A 290 -8.25 -20.98 -9.04
CA ASP A 290 -8.78 -22.27 -9.47
C ASP A 290 -9.90 -22.14 -10.51
N ASP A 291 -10.28 -20.93 -10.87
CA ASP A 291 -11.28 -20.66 -11.91
C ASP A 291 -10.84 -21.27 -13.26
N GLU A 292 -11.70 -22.10 -13.84
CA GLU A 292 -11.47 -22.76 -15.14
C GLU A 292 -11.29 -21.75 -16.27
N ASP A 293 -11.87 -20.55 -16.12
CA ASP A 293 -11.81 -19.47 -17.09
C ASP A 293 -10.53 -18.63 -16.96
N LYS A 294 -9.76 -18.85 -15.89
CA LYS A 294 -8.46 -18.21 -15.63
C LYS A 294 -8.48 -16.69 -15.81
N PRO A 295 -9.23 -15.95 -14.99
CA PRO A 295 -9.37 -14.50 -15.12
C PRO A 295 -8.05 -13.74 -14.96
N MET A 296 -7.07 -14.29 -14.25
CA MET A 296 -5.75 -13.69 -14.12
C MET A 296 -4.84 -13.89 -15.34
N TYR A 297 -5.25 -14.71 -16.32
CA TYR A 297 -4.44 -14.97 -17.52
C TYR A 297 -4.68 -13.87 -18.56
N ASN A 298 -3.62 -13.13 -18.88
CA ASN A 298 -3.64 -12.12 -19.96
C ASN A 298 -3.60 -12.84 -21.33
N ARG A 299 -4.64 -12.70 -22.12
CA ARG A 299 -4.84 -13.36 -23.42
C ARG A 299 -4.34 -12.52 -24.57
#